data_c8f8d6592f81476507e229ac09be918d
#
_entry.id   c8f8d6592f81476507e229ac09be918d
#
_cell.length_a   1.000
_cell.length_b   1.000
_cell.length_c   1.000
_cell.angle_alpha   90.00
_cell.angle_beta   90.00
_cell.angle_gamma   90.00
#
_symmetry.space_group_name_H-M   'P 1'
#
loop_
_entity.id
_entity.type
_entity.pdbx_description
1 polymer ?
#
loop_
_entity_poly.entity_id
_entity_poly.type
_entity_poly.pdbx_seq_one_letter_code
_entity_poly.pdbx_strand_id
1 'polypeptide(L)'
;MKKKDNGKRVRFFIVYLLIYSYCMKKLKIGFTYDAKADYKLKPGESPDKIAEFDSEETLSEIEYSLKTSGHIIERIGNVHSLLKKVAQGKRWDLVFNIAEGIKGRNRESQVPAILELFDIPYSGSDALTMGATLDKAVAKIIVSNSGILTPKFLEIEDLSQLNKKKFHLKYPVIVKPSEEGTSKGIAQESIAHDFEHVRKRTKWLIEKYKQPALIEEFIIGSEFTVAVIENDPPLVLPPVQIAINNKTFLGENFYKHSCVFDDSIKYICPAEIPKSLDKKLRETSYNSYKALGIRDLGRFDFRVDKDNNPYFLECNPLPNLGLIDVFPLVSKAIGITYEEVICKILNSAIKRYGLDYTDF
;
A
#
# COMPACT_ATOMS: atom_id res chain seq x y z
N MET A 1 -42.25 36.64 -5.52
CA MET A 1 -41.25 37.05 -4.51
C MET A 1 -40.55 35.83 -3.92
N LYS A 2 -39.49 35.31 -4.51
CA LYS A 2 -38.58 34.28 -3.90
C LYS A 2 -37.25 34.22 -4.70
N LYS A 3 -36.42 35.29 -4.64
CA LYS A 3 -35.08 35.32 -5.30
C LYS A 3 -34.01 36.05 -4.47
N LYS A 4 -34.17 36.19 -3.12
CA LYS A 4 -33.20 36.95 -2.30
C LYS A 4 -32.41 36.12 -1.26
N ASP A 5 -32.60 34.79 -1.16
CA ASP A 5 -32.00 34.01 -0.06
C ASP A 5 -30.74 33.20 -0.43
N ASN A 6 -30.51 32.92 -1.71
CA ASN A 6 -29.33 32.16 -2.13
C ASN A 6 -28.00 32.93 -1.99
N GLY A 7 -28.02 34.24 -2.16
CA GLY A 7 -26.81 35.07 -2.06
C GLY A 7 -26.24 35.21 -0.66
N LYS A 8 -27.11 35.15 0.36
CA LYS A 8 -26.69 35.23 1.77
C LYS A 8 -26.10 33.90 2.25
N ARG A 9 -26.68 32.76 1.85
CA ARG A 9 -26.14 31.41 2.15
C ARG A 9 -24.78 31.17 1.52
N VAL A 10 -24.58 31.54 0.24
CA VAL A 10 -23.30 31.43 -0.43
C VAL A 10 -22.25 32.36 0.22
N ARG A 11 -22.59 33.59 0.56
CA ARG A 11 -21.67 34.48 1.30
C ARG A 11 -21.34 33.95 2.70
N PHE A 12 -22.29 33.39 3.43
CA PHE A 12 -22.07 32.80 4.73
C PHE A 12 -21.18 31.59 4.65
N PHE A 13 -21.35 30.75 3.62
CA PHE A 13 -20.51 29.56 3.34
C PHE A 13 -19.08 29.95 2.95
N ILE A 14 -18.93 30.99 2.12
CA ILE A 14 -17.60 31.52 1.73
C ILE A 14 -16.90 32.17 2.94
N VAL A 15 -17.61 32.95 3.74
CA VAL A 15 -17.05 33.55 4.96
C VAL A 15 -16.73 32.48 6.00
N TYR A 16 -17.56 31.46 6.15
CA TYR A 16 -17.28 30.32 7.03
C TYR A 16 -16.06 29.53 6.55
N LEU A 17 -15.94 29.26 5.24
CA LEU A 17 -14.76 28.63 4.63
C LEU A 17 -13.49 29.49 4.78
N LEU A 18 -13.60 30.82 4.64
CA LEU A 18 -12.48 31.75 4.82
C LEU A 18 -12.07 31.85 6.29
N ILE A 19 -13.01 31.90 7.22
CA ILE A 19 -12.74 31.90 8.68
C ILE A 19 -12.17 30.55 9.11
N TYR A 20 -12.71 29.43 8.59
CA TYR A 20 -12.20 28.09 8.87
C TYR A 20 -10.76 27.90 8.31
N SER A 21 -10.50 28.40 7.12
CA SER A 21 -9.15 28.42 6.53
C SER A 21 -8.16 29.36 7.24
N TYR A 22 -8.67 30.41 7.90
CA TYR A 22 -7.84 31.39 8.63
C TYR A 22 -7.52 30.94 10.08
N CYS A 23 -8.29 29.98 10.63
CA CYS A 23 -8.12 29.46 11.99
C CYS A 23 -7.37 28.13 12.07
N MET A 24 -6.99 27.52 10.92
CA MET A 24 -6.22 26.28 10.95
C MET A 24 -4.76 26.56 11.35
N LYS A 25 -4.30 25.93 12.43
CA LYS A 25 -2.88 25.99 12.84
C LYS A 25 -2.01 25.49 11.70
N LYS A 26 -1.09 26.33 11.23
CA LYS A 26 -0.13 25.94 10.22
C LYS A 26 0.90 25.00 10.82
N LEU A 27 0.79 23.69 10.54
CA LEU A 27 1.67 22.67 11.05
C LEU A 27 2.98 22.60 10.26
N LYS A 28 4.06 22.21 10.94
CA LYS A 28 5.32 21.83 10.34
C LYS A 28 5.33 20.33 10.10
N ILE A 29 5.17 19.92 8.84
CA ILE A 29 5.12 18.53 8.41
C ILE A 29 6.51 18.09 7.93
N GLY A 30 7.06 17.06 8.57
CA GLY A 30 8.22 16.34 8.06
C GLY A 30 7.80 15.38 6.94
N PHE A 31 8.64 15.15 5.94
CA PHE A 31 8.37 14.20 4.86
C PHE A 31 9.51 13.17 4.79
N THR A 32 9.21 11.90 5.15
CA THR A 32 10.14 10.76 5.10
C THR A 32 9.87 9.90 3.88
N TYR A 33 10.92 9.51 3.18
CA TYR A 33 10.88 8.73 1.94
C TYR A 33 12.23 8.07 1.67
N ASP A 34 12.26 7.11 0.75
CA ASP A 34 13.48 6.56 0.17
C ASP A 34 13.58 6.94 -1.31
N ALA A 35 14.51 7.84 -1.65
CA ALA A 35 14.74 8.27 -3.02
C ALA A 35 15.65 7.29 -3.76
N LYS A 36 15.30 6.90 -5.00
CA LYS A 36 16.17 6.06 -5.85
C LYS A 36 17.57 6.61 -6.00
N ALA A 37 17.71 7.94 -6.06
CA ALA A 37 18.99 8.63 -6.22
C ALA A 37 19.95 8.46 -5.02
N ASP A 38 19.43 8.18 -3.82
CA ASP A 38 20.21 8.01 -2.60
C ASP A 38 20.92 6.66 -2.54
N TYR A 39 20.52 5.70 -3.39
CA TYR A 39 20.98 4.32 -3.35
C TYR A 39 21.76 3.95 -4.61
N LYS A 40 23.06 3.73 -4.45
CA LYS A 40 23.93 3.25 -5.54
C LYS A 40 23.99 1.72 -5.49
N LEU A 41 23.50 1.09 -6.55
CA LEU A 41 23.66 -0.35 -6.71
C LEU A 41 25.14 -0.71 -6.85
N LYS A 42 25.58 -1.73 -6.13
CA LYS A 42 26.92 -2.30 -6.30
C LYS A 42 26.98 -3.17 -7.54
N PRO A 43 28.16 -3.38 -8.15
CA PRO A 43 28.30 -4.33 -9.24
C PRO A 43 27.76 -5.72 -8.86
N GLY A 44 26.85 -6.25 -9.68
CA GLY A 44 26.19 -7.54 -9.44
C GLY A 44 24.93 -7.52 -8.58
N GLU A 45 24.52 -6.39 -8.02
CA GLU A 45 23.22 -6.24 -7.37
C GLU A 45 22.10 -6.11 -8.41
N SER A 46 20.96 -6.75 -8.12
CA SER A 46 19.79 -6.68 -9.00
C SER A 46 19.13 -5.29 -8.95
N PRO A 47 18.70 -4.73 -10.10
CA PRO A 47 17.95 -3.46 -10.13
C PRO A 47 16.66 -3.47 -9.30
N ASP A 48 16.08 -4.64 -9.05
CA ASP A 48 14.86 -4.79 -8.24
C ASP A 48 15.07 -4.43 -6.76
N LYS A 49 16.32 -4.35 -6.30
CA LYS A 49 16.66 -3.96 -4.92
C LYS A 49 16.12 -2.57 -4.52
N ILE A 50 16.04 -1.67 -5.48
CA ILE A 50 15.55 -0.29 -5.28
C ILE A 50 14.23 -0.03 -6.01
N ALA A 51 13.52 -1.09 -6.41
CA ALA A 51 12.29 -0.96 -7.19
C ALA A 51 11.16 -0.28 -6.39
N GLU A 52 11.14 -0.46 -5.07
CA GLU A 52 10.16 0.16 -4.16
C GLU A 52 10.39 1.66 -3.94
N PHE A 53 11.61 2.16 -4.21
CA PHE A 53 11.94 3.55 -3.93
C PHE A 53 11.39 4.52 -4.97
N ASP A 54 11.17 5.76 -4.56
CA ASP A 54 10.56 6.79 -5.39
C ASP A 54 11.56 7.54 -6.26
N SER A 55 11.10 7.98 -7.43
CA SER A 55 11.83 8.94 -8.26
C SER A 55 11.70 10.35 -7.65
N GLU A 56 12.62 11.24 -7.99
CA GLU A 56 12.54 12.65 -7.57
C GLU A 56 11.27 13.33 -8.11
N GLU A 57 10.79 12.91 -9.27
CA GLU A 57 9.54 13.37 -9.85
C GLU A 57 8.35 13.02 -8.95
N THR A 58 8.21 11.73 -8.56
CA THR A 58 7.17 11.27 -7.63
C THR A 58 7.24 12.02 -6.29
N LEU A 59 8.45 12.18 -5.74
CA LEU A 59 8.64 12.90 -4.47
C LEU A 59 8.22 14.37 -4.57
N SER A 60 8.52 15.02 -5.68
CA SER A 60 8.14 16.41 -5.93
C SER A 60 6.63 16.59 -6.09
N GLU A 61 5.95 15.66 -6.74
CA GLU A 61 4.48 15.65 -6.87
C GLU A 61 3.77 15.46 -5.52
N ILE A 62 4.27 14.54 -4.69
CA ILE A 62 3.73 14.34 -3.33
C ILE A 62 3.98 15.59 -2.47
N GLU A 63 5.21 16.13 -2.50
CA GLU A 63 5.54 17.36 -1.76
C GLU A 63 4.65 18.53 -2.19
N TYR A 64 4.45 18.69 -3.51
CA TYR A 64 3.54 19.71 -4.04
C TYR A 64 2.12 19.52 -3.50
N SER A 65 1.59 18.31 -3.57
CA SER A 65 0.28 17.97 -3.04
C SER A 65 0.16 18.27 -1.54
N LEU A 66 1.16 17.90 -0.74
CA LEU A 66 1.21 18.23 0.69
C LEU A 66 1.22 19.75 0.94
N LYS A 67 1.92 20.54 0.11
CA LYS A 67 1.95 22.01 0.22
C LYS A 67 0.59 22.65 -0.07
N THR A 68 -0.25 22.04 -0.90
CA THR A 68 -1.62 22.54 -1.17
C THR A 68 -2.50 22.52 0.08
N SER A 69 -2.18 21.70 1.11
CA SER A 69 -2.86 21.69 2.40
C SER A 69 -2.64 22.96 3.23
N GLY A 70 -1.70 23.83 2.81
CA GLY A 70 -1.37 25.08 3.51
C GLY A 70 -0.35 24.92 4.64
N HIS A 71 0.14 23.72 4.92
CA HIS A 71 1.17 23.42 5.91
C HIS A 71 2.59 23.74 5.42
N ILE A 72 3.57 23.70 6.34
CA ILE A 72 4.99 23.86 6.01
C ILE A 72 5.59 22.47 5.84
N ILE A 73 6.09 22.14 4.65
CA ILE A 73 6.67 20.83 4.37
C ILE A 73 8.20 20.92 4.42
N GLU A 74 8.82 20.01 5.21
CA GLU A 74 10.27 19.85 5.29
C GLU A 74 10.64 18.42 4.87
N ARG A 75 11.38 18.25 3.77
CA ARG A 75 11.94 16.96 3.37
C ARG A 75 12.93 16.45 4.41
N ILE A 76 12.69 15.26 4.94
CA ILE A 76 13.57 14.58 5.91
C ILE A 76 14.50 13.62 5.17
N GLY A 77 13.94 12.82 4.25
CA GLY A 77 14.60 11.72 3.57
C GLY A 77 14.39 10.40 4.31
N ASN A 78 15.31 9.46 4.16
CA ASN A 78 15.24 8.11 4.67
C ASN A 78 15.41 7.99 6.20
N VAL A 79 15.29 6.78 6.72
CA VAL A 79 15.40 6.47 8.15
C VAL A 79 16.69 6.97 8.80
N HIS A 80 17.83 6.93 8.09
CA HIS A 80 19.12 7.44 8.61
C HIS A 80 19.12 8.96 8.75
N SER A 81 18.53 9.65 7.78
CA SER A 81 18.36 11.11 7.80
C SER A 81 17.41 11.53 8.93
N LEU A 82 16.30 10.80 9.12
CA LEU A 82 15.38 11.01 10.23
C LEU A 82 16.11 10.87 11.58
N LEU A 83 16.78 9.74 11.81
CA LEU A 83 17.50 9.48 13.06
C LEU A 83 18.52 10.56 13.37
N LYS A 84 19.31 10.99 12.38
CA LYS A 84 20.30 12.08 12.53
C LYS A 84 19.63 13.38 12.94
N LYS A 85 18.55 13.78 12.27
CA LYS A 85 17.84 15.04 12.57
C LYS A 85 17.19 15.01 13.96
N VAL A 86 16.56 13.89 14.33
CA VAL A 86 15.94 13.73 15.66
C VAL A 86 16.99 13.75 16.77
N ALA A 87 18.13 13.11 16.58
CA ALA A 87 19.25 13.14 17.54
C ALA A 87 19.82 14.56 17.72
N GLN A 88 19.71 15.43 16.71
CA GLN A 88 20.06 16.85 16.78
C GLN A 88 18.97 17.73 17.42
N GLY A 89 17.90 17.15 17.95
CA GLY A 89 16.79 17.88 18.57
C GLY A 89 15.74 18.42 17.60
N LYS A 90 15.81 18.08 16.30
CA LYS A 90 14.77 18.46 15.35
C LYS A 90 13.43 17.77 15.68
N ARG A 91 12.35 18.51 15.53
CA ARG A 91 10.97 18.04 15.73
C ARG A 91 10.03 18.62 14.67
N TRP A 92 8.97 17.89 14.39
CA TRP A 92 7.87 18.27 13.50
C TRP A 92 6.55 18.06 14.25
N ASP A 93 5.52 18.81 13.88
CA ASP A 93 4.16 18.60 14.44
C ASP A 93 3.59 17.25 13.99
N LEU A 94 3.93 16.81 12.74
CA LEU A 94 3.60 15.52 12.20
C LEU A 94 4.61 15.14 11.10
N VAL A 95 4.85 13.84 10.90
CA VAL A 95 5.67 13.33 9.79
C VAL A 95 4.77 12.58 8.81
N PHE A 96 4.74 13.00 7.54
CA PHE A 96 4.15 12.22 6.45
C PHE A 96 5.18 11.17 6.00
N ASN A 97 4.84 9.89 6.19
CA ASN A 97 5.78 8.78 5.98
C ASN A 97 5.41 7.92 4.78
N ILE A 98 6.35 7.79 3.85
CA ILE A 98 6.32 6.83 2.73
C ILE A 98 7.65 6.07 2.60
N ALA A 99 8.47 6.03 3.67
CA ALA A 99 9.77 5.40 3.62
C ALA A 99 9.66 3.87 3.78
N GLU A 100 10.15 3.13 2.79
CA GLU A 100 10.11 1.66 2.68
C GLU A 100 11.22 0.97 3.49
N GLY A 101 12.36 1.65 3.64
CA GLY A 101 13.57 1.06 4.21
C GLY A 101 14.23 0.05 3.26
N ILE A 102 15.46 -0.36 3.59
CA ILE A 102 16.26 -1.18 2.68
C ILE A 102 16.57 -2.58 3.19
N LYS A 103 16.61 -2.77 4.50
CA LYS A 103 17.08 -4.02 5.11
C LYS A 103 16.22 -4.48 6.28
N GLY A 104 16.05 -5.79 6.32
CA GLY A 104 15.40 -6.49 7.42
C GLY A 104 13.92 -6.74 7.18
N ARG A 105 13.45 -7.77 7.85
CA ARG A 105 12.03 -8.17 7.86
C ARG A 105 11.09 -7.05 8.35
N ASN A 106 11.62 -6.11 9.14
CA ASN A 106 10.88 -4.99 9.69
C ASN A 106 11.33 -3.65 9.11
N ARG A 107 11.77 -3.61 7.84
CA ARG A 107 12.31 -2.38 7.23
C ARG A 107 11.32 -1.22 7.23
N GLU A 108 10.06 -1.49 6.92
CA GLU A 108 8.99 -0.48 6.91
C GLU A 108 8.60 0.00 8.31
N SER A 109 8.86 -0.81 9.35
CA SER A 109 8.58 -0.44 10.74
C SER A 109 9.61 0.53 11.32
N GLN A 110 10.76 0.73 10.69
CA GLN A 110 11.89 1.49 11.29
C GLN A 110 11.55 2.97 11.49
N VAL A 111 10.91 3.60 10.51
CA VAL A 111 10.50 5.02 10.62
C VAL A 111 9.41 5.18 11.67
N PRO A 112 8.29 4.44 11.66
CA PRO A 112 7.29 4.50 12.72
C PRO A 112 7.86 4.28 14.12
N ALA A 113 8.70 3.26 14.31
CA ALA A 113 9.30 2.96 15.61
C ALA A 113 10.18 4.11 16.16
N ILE A 114 10.94 4.77 15.30
CA ILE A 114 11.71 5.96 15.69
C ILE A 114 10.76 7.11 16.07
N LEU A 115 9.73 7.36 15.27
CA LEU A 115 8.78 8.44 15.55
C LEU A 115 8.01 8.20 16.85
N GLU A 116 7.59 6.96 17.13
CA GLU A 116 6.97 6.56 18.40
C GLU A 116 7.92 6.77 19.58
N LEU A 117 9.18 6.39 19.46
CA LEU A 117 10.19 6.56 20.52
C LEU A 117 10.36 8.03 20.93
N PHE A 118 10.15 8.97 20.01
CA PHE A 118 10.34 10.40 20.23
C PHE A 118 9.02 11.17 20.34
N ASP A 119 7.88 10.49 20.49
CA ASP A 119 6.53 11.08 20.60
C ASP A 119 6.22 12.05 19.44
N ILE A 120 6.65 11.71 18.21
CA ILE A 120 6.40 12.51 17.01
C ILE A 120 5.21 11.89 16.26
N PRO A 121 4.09 12.60 16.08
CA PRO A 121 2.97 12.18 15.27
C PRO A 121 3.37 11.87 13.83
N TYR A 122 2.74 10.87 13.20
CA TYR A 122 3.05 10.47 11.82
C TYR A 122 1.85 9.91 11.07
N SER A 123 1.88 9.97 9.74
CA SER A 123 0.89 9.32 8.87
C SER A 123 1.21 7.86 8.62
N GLY A 124 0.17 7.08 8.36
CA GLY A 124 0.27 5.66 8.09
C GLY A 124 0.19 4.79 9.35
N SER A 125 0.37 3.50 9.13
CA SER A 125 0.24 2.46 10.15
C SER A 125 1.43 2.44 11.11
N ASP A 126 1.21 1.89 12.31
CA ASP A 126 2.26 1.76 13.33
C ASP A 126 3.29 0.66 12.99
N ALA A 127 4.37 0.63 13.77
CA ALA A 127 5.49 -0.29 13.55
C ALA A 127 5.06 -1.77 13.57
N LEU A 128 4.08 -2.15 14.40
CA LEU A 128 3.56 -3.51 14.46
C LEU A 128 2.83 -3.88 13.16
N THR A 129 1.94 -3.01 12.71
CA THR A 129 1.17 -3.20 11.48
C THR A 129 2.09 -3.26 10.25
N MET A 130 3.07 -2.34 10.13
CA MET A 130 4.05 -2.34 9.05
C MET A 130 4.82 -3.68 8.98
N GLY A 131 5.33 -4.16 10.12
CA GLY A 131 6.05 -5.44 10.16
C GLY A 131 5.16 -6.64 9.85
N ALA A 132 3.92 -6.64 10.35
CA ALA A 132 2.97 -7.72 10.12
C ALA A 132 2.47 -7.80 8.67
N THR A 133 2.32 -6.67 7.99
CA THR A 133 1.84 -6.62 6.60
C THR A 133 2.93 -6.90 5.58
N LEU A 134 4.18 -6.53 5.87
CA LEU A 134 5.32 -6.85 5.01
C LEU A 134 5.55 -8.36 4.92
N ASP A 135 5.32 -9.08 6.03
CA ASP A 135 5.36 -10.54 6.09
C ASP A 135 4.02 -11.11 5.59
N LYS A 136 4.02 -11.62 4.35
CA LYS A 136 2.80 -12.13 3.71
C LYS A 136 2.16 -13.31 4.45
N ALA A 137 2.97 -14.16 5.07
CA ALA A 137 2.45 -15.30 5.84
C ALA A 137 1.73 -14.81 7.11
N VAL A 138 2.33 -13.87 7.84
CA VAL A 138 1.72 -13.26 9.03
C VAL A 138 0.44 -12.51 8.66
N ALA A 139 0.46 -11.67 7.61
CA ALA A 139 -0.74 -10.96 7.14
C ALA A 139 -1.89 -11.93 6.79
N LYS A 140 -1.59 -13.03 6.08
CA LYS A 140 -2.58 -14.07 5.73
C LYS A 140 -3.15 -14.79 6.95
N ILE A 141 -2.33 -15.07 7.97
CA ILE A 141 -2.79 -15.66 9.24
C ILE A 141 -3.79 -14.71 9.92
N ILE A 142 -3.45 -13.42 10.02
CA ILE A 142 -4.31 -12.42 10.66
C ILE A 142 -5.67 -12.31 9.94
N VAL A 143 -5.65 -12.14 8.63
CA VAL A 143 -6.91 -11.97 7.86
C VAL A 143 -7.74 -13.26 7.84
N SER A 144 -7.11 -14.44 7.75
CA SER A 144 -7.85 -15.70 7.77
C SER A 144 -8.54 -15.96 9.11
N ASN A 145 -7.90 -15.61 10.24
CA ASN A 145 -8.50 -15.67 11.57
C ASN A 145 -9.68 -14.70 11.73
N SER A 146 -9.75 -13.67 10.89
CA SER A 146 -10.88 -12.73 10.82
C SER A 146 -11.96 -13.16 9.81
N GLY A 147 -11.88 -14.38 9.28
CA GLY A 147 -12.87 -14.96 8.35
C GLY A 147 -12.72 -14.45 6.90
N ILE A 148 -11.61 -13.80 6.56
CA ILE A 148 -11.33 -13.32 5.21
C ILE A 148 -10.66 -14.44 4.40
N LEU A 149 -11.17 -14.69 3.19
CA LEU A 149 -10.59 -15.70 2.30
C LEU A 149 -9.20 -15.29 1.85
N THR A 150 -8.25 -16.19 1.97
CA THR A 150 -6.91 -16.10 1.40
C THR A 150 -6.52 -17.45 0.82
N PRO A 151 -5.66 -17.54 -0.21
CA PRO A 151 -5.18 -18.83 -0.71
C PRO A 151 -4.57 -19.66 0.41
N LYS A 152 -4.78 -20.98 0.41
CA LYS A 152 -4.04 -21.88 1.32
C LYS A 152 -2.56 -21.80 1.01
N PHE A 153 -1.72 -21.79 2.04
CA PHE A 153 -0.30 -21.59 1.86
C PHE A 153 0.55 -22.42 2.83
N LEU A 154 1.82 -22.53 2.49
CA LEU A 154 2.90 -23.03 3.34
C LEU A 154 4.03 -22.01 3.30
N GLU A 155 4.64 -21.73 4.43
CA GLU A 155 5.88 -20.98 4.52
C GLU A 155 7.04 -21.93 4.78
N ILE A 156 8.11 -21.81 4.00
CA ILE A 156 9.26 -22.70 4.00
C ILE A 156 10.52 -21.88 4.25
N GLU A 157 11.10 -22.01 5.44
CA GLU A 157 12.37 -21.36 5.81
C GLU A 157 13.58 -22.17 5.35
N ASP A 158 13.46 -23.50 5.44
CA ASP A 158 14.49 -24.45 5.00
C ASP A 158 13.89 -25.56 4.14
N LEU A 159 14.63 -25.95 3.09
CA LEU A 159 14.16 -26.94 2.11
C LEU A 159 13.85 -28.32 2.73
N SER A 160 14.41 -28.66 3.89
CA SER A 160 14.11 -29.89 4.64
C SER A 160 12.66 -29.94 5.15
N GLN A 161 12.01 -28.80 5.34
CA GLN A 161 10.60 -28.70 5.74
C GLN A 161 9.65 -29.12 4.58
N LEU A 162 10.12 -29.01 3.34
CA LEU A 162 9.32 -29.32 2.15
C LEU A 162 9.30 -30.82 1.87
N ASN A 163 8.19 -31.48 2.26
CA ASN A 163 8.01 -32.92 2.13
C ASN A 163 6.86 -33.28 1.19
N LYS A 164 7.14 -34.05 0.13
CA LYS A 164 6.15 -34.45 -0.89
C LYS A 164 4.93 -35.17 -0.30
N LYS A 165 5.12 -36.02 0.71
CA LYS A 165 4.03 -36.77 1.34
C LYS A 165 3.10 -35.90 2.21
N LYS A 166 3.61 -34.76 2.68
CA LYS A 166 2.86 -33.79 3.50
C LYS A 166 2.37 -32.58 2.70
N PHE A 167 2.72 -32.50 1.42
CA PHE A 167 2.29 -31.41 0.56
C PHE A 167 0.81 -31.57 0.21
N HIS A 168 -0.01 -30.63 0.65
CA HIS A 168 -1.49 -30.72 0.59
C HIS A 168 -2.13 -29.58 -0.21
N LEU A 169 -1.31 -28.66 -0.79
CA LEU A 169 -1.83 -27.58 -1.61
C LEU A 169 -2.26 -28.10 -2.99
N LYS A 170 -3.30 -27.48 -3.56
CA LYS A 170 -3.80 -27.80 -4.89
C LYS A 170 -3.01 -27.03 -5.95
N TYR A 171 -2.59 -27.74 -7.01
CA TYR A 171 -1.96 -27.12 -8.16
C TYR A 171 -2.95 -26.38 -9.06
N PRO A 172 -2.55 -25.33 -9.80
CA PRO A 172 -1.19 -24.74 -9.72
C PRO A 172 -0.98 -24.00 -8.39
N VAL A 173 0.28 -23.91 -7.97
CA VAL A 173 0.71 -23.09 -6.84
C VAL A 173 1.68 -22.01 -7.31
N ILE A 174 1.76 -20.89 -6.60
CA ILE A 174 2.80 -19.87 -6.82
C ILE A 174 3.80 -19.92 -5.68
N VAL A 175 5.09 -19.81 -6.02
CA VAL A 175 6.21 -19.79 -5.07
C VAL A 175 6.87 -18.43 -5.15
N LYS A 176 6.80 -17.64 -4.07
CA LYS A 176 7.27 -16.26 -3.98
C LYS A 176 8.01 -15.97 -2.67
N PRO A 177 8.84 -14.91 -2.58
CA PRO A 177 9.41 -14.49 -1.31
C PRO A 177 8.31 -14.07 -0.33
N SER A 178 8.49 -14.36 0.97
CA SER A 178 7.52 -14.00 2.02
C SER A 178 7.55 -12.51 2.37
N GLU A 179 8.73 -11.86 2.31
CA GLU A 179 9.00 -10.55 2.89
C GLU A 179 9.36 -9.48 1.84
N GLU A 180 9.02 -9.68 0.56
CA GLU A 180 9.30 -8.73 -0.52
C GLU A 180 8.03 -8.11 -1.09
N GLY A 181 8.14 -6.85 -1.51
CA GLY A 181 7.13 -6.12 -2.28
C GLY A 181 7.44 -6.08 -3.78
N THR A 182 6.66 -5.31 -4.53
CA THR A 182 6.91 -4.91 -5.94
C THR A 182 7.20 -6.11 -6.86
N SER A 183 6.54 -7.24 -6.62
CA SER A 183 6.72 -8.50 -7.37
C SER A 183 8.18 -9.01 -7.43
N LYS A 184 9.06 -8.60 -6.51
CA LYS A 184 10.43 -9.10 -6.45
C LYS A 184 10.44 -10.62 -6.33
N GLY A 185 11.27 -11.26 -7.12
CA GLY A 185 11.38 -12.72 -7.12
C GLY A 185 10.17 -13.43 -7.74
N ILE A 186 9.22 -12.74 -8.35
CA ILE A 186 8.08 -13.33 -9.03
C ILE A 186 8.27 -13.26 -10.56
N ALA A 187 8.14 -14.41 -11.20
CA ALA A 187 8.25 -14.57 -12.65
C ALA A 187 7.30 -15.69 -13.11
N GLN A 188 7.22 -15.98 -14.41
CA GLN A 188 6.34 -17.05 -14.90
C GLN A 188 6.70 -18.40 -14.29
N GLU A 189 7.98 -18.63 -14.02
CA GLU A 189 8.51 -19.82 -13.34
C GLU A 189 8.12 -19.92 -11.87
N SER A 190 7.48 -18.90 -11.32
CA SER A 190 6.94 -18.96 -9.96
C SER A 190 5.68 -19.80 -9.86
N ILE A 191 4.95 -20.01 -10.98
CA ILE A 191 3.78 -20.90 -11.01
C ILE A 191 4.28 -22.33 -11.25
N ALA A 192 3.95 -23.22 -10.33
CA ALA A 192 4.35 -24.62 -10.38
C ALA A 192 3.13 -25.55 -10.43
N HIS A 193 3.21 -26.57 -11.28
CA HIS A 193 2.16 -27.56 -11.53
C HIS A 193 2.48 -28.94 -10.94
N ASP A 194 3.68 -29.10 -10.37
CA ASP A 194 4.12 -30.33 -9.71
C ASP A 194 5.09 -30.05 -8.56
N PHE A 195 5.36 -31.07 -7.75
CA PHE A 195 6.19 -30.95 -6.56
C PHE A 195 7.67 -30.69 -6.87
N GLU A 196 8.19 -31.22 -7.96
CA GLU A 196 9.61 -31.02 -8.32
C GLU A 196 9.85 -29.57 -8.74
N HIS A 197 8.92 -28.99 -9.46
CA HIS A 197 8.96 -27.56 -9.79
C HIS A 197 8.88 -26.70 -8.53
N VAL A 198 7.94 -27.00 -7.61
CA VAL A 198 7.85 -26.32 -6.30
C VAL A 198 9.18 -26.38 -5.58
N ARG A 199 9.78 -27.57 -5.46
CA ARG A 199 11.04 -27.79 -4.75
C ARG A 199 12.20 -26.99 -5.35
N LYS A 200 12.33 -27.03 -6.69
CA LYS A 200 13.35 -26.28 -7.43
C LYS A 200 13.20 -24.76 -7.20
N ARG A 201 11.97 -24.24 -7.31
CA ARG A 201 11.70 -22.81 -7.15
C ARG A 201 11.91 -22.34 -5.73
N THR A 202 11.44 -23.10 -4.73
CA THR A 202 11.65 -22.84 -3.30
C THR A 202 13.14 -22.77 -2.97
N LYS A 203 13.93 -23.75 -3.41
CA LYS A 203 15.39 -23.75 -3.23
C LYS A 203 16.02 -22.47 -3.78
N TRP A 204 15.70 -22.12 -5.03
CA TRP A 204 16.24 -20.93 -5.69
C TRP A 204 15.88 -19.64 -4.93
N LEU A 205 14.65 -19.50 -4.42
CA LEU A 205 14.24 -18.32 -3.65
C LEU A 205 14.99 -18.19 -2.34
N ILE A 206 15.05 -19.24 -1.55
CA ILE A 206 15.77 -19.24 -0.25
C ILE A 206 17.26 -18.91 -0.46
N GLU A 207 17.90 -19.51 -1.49
CA GLU A 207 19.31 -19.26 -1.79
C GLU A 207 19.57 -17.83 -2.27
N LYS A 208 18.66 -17.25 -3.08
CA LYS A 208 18.84 -15.92 -3.67
C LYS A 208 18.46 -14.80 -2.71
N TYR A 209 17.30 -14.91 -2.06
CA TYR A 209 16.74 -13.82 -1.24
C TYR A 209 17.08 -13.94 0.24
N LYS A 210 17.58 -15.08 0.70
CA LYS A 210 17.95 -15.34 2.12
C LYS A 210 16.79 -15.09 3.10
N GLN A 211 15.59 -15.47 2.69
CA GLN A 211 14.35 -15.36 3.45
C GLN A 211 13.42 -16.54 3.14
N PRO A 212 12.36 -16.74 3.92
CA PRO A 212 11.38 -17.79 3.68
C PRO A 212 10.73 -17.69 2.31
N ALA A 213 10.37 -18.83 1.72
CA ALA A 213 9.54 -18.92 0.53
C ALA A 213 8.10 -19.19 0.92
N LEU A 214 7.17 -18.37 0.45
CA LEU A 214 5.74 -18.59 0.53
C LEU A 214 5.28 -19.40 -0.68
N ILE A 215 4.66 -20.55 -0.43
CA ILE A 215 4.03 -21.41 -1.44
C ILE A 215 2.53 -21.30 -1.21
N GLU A 216 1.76 -20.82 -2.18
CA GLU A 216 0.31 -20.68 -2.04
C GLU A 216 -0.45 -21.22 -3.24
N GLU A 217 -1.67 -21.71 -3.03
CA GLU A 217 -2.58 -22.12 -4.12
C GLU A 217 -2.80 -20.91 -5.04
N PHE A 218 -2.57 -21.08 -6.34
CA PHE A 218 -2.74 -20.01 -7.31
C PHE A 218 -4.21 -19.91 -7.70
N ILE A 219 -4.85 -18.81 -7.33
CA ILE A 219 -6.26 -18.59 -7.67
C ILE A 219 -6.38 -18.20 -9.15
N ILE A 220 -6.93 -19.11 -9.95
CA ILE A 220 -7.21 -18.85 -11.37
C ILE A 220 -8.38 -17.87 -11.48
N GLY A 221 -8.17 -16.70 -12.10
CA GLY A 221 -9.21 -15.69 -12.17
C GLY A 221 -8.73 -14.30 -12.58
N SER A 222 -9.37 -13.29 -12.02
CA SER A 222 -9.10 -11.87 -12.26
C SER A 222 -8.32 -11.25 -11.11
N GLU A 223 -7.58 -10.16 -11.37
CA GLU A 223 -6.85 -9.40 -10.35
C GLU A 223 -7.49 -8.05 -10.11
N PHE A 224 -7.55 -7.69 -8.82
CA PHE A 224 -8.08 -6.42 -8.35
C PHE A 224 -7.18 -5.83 -7.29
N THR A 225 -7.15 -4.50 -7.25
CA THR A 225 -6.58 -3.74 -6.14
C THR A 225 -7.60 -2.73 -5.63
N VAL A 226 -7.64 -2.54 -4.31
CA VAL A 226 -8.60 -1.64 -3.64
C VAL A 226 -7.84 -0.83 -2.60
N ALA A 227 -7.83 0.47 -2.76
CA ALA A 227 -7.28 1.37 -1.75
C ALA A 227 -8.35 1.76 -0.73
N VAL A 228 -7.92 1.89 0.53
CA VAL A 228 -8.73 2.38 1.65
C VAL A 228 -7.96 3.53 2.28
N ILE A 229 -8.63 4.66 2.46
CA ILE A 229 -8.07 5.84 3.11
C ILE A 229 -8.97 6.27 4.27
N GLU A 230 -8.49 7.20 5.12
CA GLU A 230 -9.19 7.69 6.31
C GLU A 230 -9.34 6.59 7.39
N ASN A 231 -9.83 6.95 8.57
CA ASN A 231 -9.87 6.05 9.72
C ASN A 231 -11.28 5.82 10.28
N ASP A 232 -12.09 6.87 10.34
CA ASP A 232 -13.38 6.80 11.04
C ASP A 232 -14.45 7.68 10.36
N PRO A 233 -15.28 7.06 9.52
CA PRO A 233 -15.14 5.70 9.00
C PRO A 233 -14.08 5.62 7.88
N PRO A 234 -13.40 4.45 7.70
CA PRO A 234 -12.52 4.27 6.55
C PRO A 234 -13.28 4.43 5.23
N LEU A 235 -12.71 5.18 4.29
CA LEU A 235 -13.25 5.36 2.94
C LEU A 235 -12.66 4.30 1.99
N VAL A 236 -13.45 3.34 1.60
CA VAL A 236 -13.06 2.32 0.61
C VAL A 236 -13.25 2.89 -0.79
N LEU A 237 -12.16 3.06 -1.51
CA LEU A 237 -12.14 3.59 -2.88
C LEU A 237 -12.66 2.55 -3.89
N PRO A 238 -13.03 2.98 -5.11
CA PRO A 238 -13.47 2.06 -6.15
C PRO A 238 -12.44 0.97 -6.44
N PRO A 239 -12.85 -0.31 -6.58
CA PRO A 239 -11.95 -1.35 -7.04
C PRO A 239 -11.36 -1.02 -8.41
N VAL A 240 -10.07 -1.29 -8.56
CA VAL A 240 -9.34 -1.21 -9.83
C VAL A 240 -9.10 -2.61 -10.32
N GLN A 241 -9.52 -2.92 -11.55
CA GLN A 241 -9.30 -4.21 -12.19
C GLN A 241 -8.09 -4.14 -13.12
N ILE A 242 -7.24 -5.16 -13.07
CA ILE A 242 -6.10 -5.30 -13.95
C ILE A 242 -6.51 -6.09 -15.19
N ALA A 243 -6.22 -5.55 -16.38
CA ALA A 243 -6.36 -6.24 -17.65
C ALA A 243 -4.99 -6.43 -18.30
N ILE A 244 -4.75 -7.63 -18.83
CA ILE A 244 -3.54 -7.97 -19.59
C ILE A 244 -3.96 -8.34 -21.02
N ASN A 245 -3.41 -7.68 -22.04
CA ASN A 245 -3.79 -7.86 -23.45
C ASN A 245 -5.31 -7.71 -23.65
N ASN A 246 -5.92 -6.71 -22.99
CA ASN A 246 -7.36 -6.42 -22.97
C ASN A 246 -8.23 -7.55 -22.38
N LYS A 247 -7.65 -8.51 -21.65
CA LYS A 247 -8.37 -9.57 -20.94
C LYS A 247 -8.40 -9.27 -19.46
N THR A 248 -9.58 -9.27 -18.86
CA THR A 248 -9.80 -9.07 -17.42
C THR A 248 -9.81 -10.38 -16.64
N PHE A 249 -10.23 -11.48 -17.26
CA PHE A 249 -10.01 -12.82 -16.71
C PHE A 249 -8.63 -13.30 -17.14
N LEU A 250 -7.70 -13.28 -16.20
CA LEU A 250 -6.27 -13.50 -16.49
C LEU A 250 -5.89 -14.99 -16.54
N GLY A 251 -6.74 -15.89 -16.02
CA GLY A 251 -6.42 -17.31 -15.91
C GLY A 251 -5.19 -17.51 -15.02
N GLU A 252 -4.13 -18.09 -15.58
CA GLU A 252 -2.83 -18.27 -14.91
C GLU A 252 -1.86 -17.10 -15.13
N ASN A 253 -2.24 -16.09 -15.92
CA ASN A 253 -1.43 -14.87 -16.01
C ASN A 253 -1.66 -14.01 -14.76
N PHE A 254 -0.69 -13.17 -14.45
CA PHE A 254 -0.74 -12.26 -13.31
C PHE A 254 0.08 -11.00 -13.60
N TYR A 255 -0.27 -9.92 -12.88
CA TYR A 255 0.46 -8.66 -12.95
C TYR A 255 1.87 -8.80 -12.37
N LYS A 256 2.84 -8.14 -13.02
CA LYS A 256 4.22 -7.98 -12.55
C LYS A 256 4.57 -6.50 -12.58
N HIS A 257 5.15 -6.00 -11.51
CA HIS A 257 5.59 -4.60 -11.46
C HIS A 257 6.57 -4.24 -12.60
N SER A 258 7.41 -5.18 -13.05
CA SER A 258 8.31 -4.97 -14.19
C SER A 258 7.57 -4.65 -15.51
N CYS A 259 6.26 -4.91 -15.56
CA CYS A 259 5.42 -4.65 -16.73
C CYS A 259 4.57 -3.38 -16.56
N VAL A 260 4.81 -2.53 -15.56
CA VAL A 260 4.02 -1.31 -15.34
C VAL A 260 4.04 -0.34 -16.52
N PHE A 261 5.11 -0.36 -17.31
CA PHE A 261 5.24 0.44 -18.55
C PHE A 261 4.93 -0.36 -19.83
N ASP A 262 4.37 -1.56 -19.70
CA ASP A 262 3.99 -2.40 -20.83
C ASP A 262 2.58 -2.01 -21.28
N ASP A 263 2.42 -1.59 -22.55
CA ASP A 263 1.13 -1.22 -23.14
C ASP A 263 0.09 -2.35 -23.09
N SER A 264 0.52 -3.59 -22.81
CA SER A 264 -0.38 -4.73 -22.62
C SER A 264 -1.16 -4.66 -21.30
N ILE A 265 -0.66 -3.88 -20.30
CA ILE A 265 -1.28 -3.74 -18.99
C ILE A 265 -2.23 -2.54 -18.99
N LYS A 266 -3.45 -2.74 -18.50
CA LYS A 266 -4.42 -1.67 -18.30
C LYS A 266 -5.05 -1.76 -16.91
N TYR A 267 -5.22 -0.60 -16.30
CA TYR A 267 -5.97 -0.43 -15.06
C TYR A 267 -7.36 0.12 -15.38
N ILE A 268 -8.41 -0.61 -15.03
CA ILE A 268 -9.81 -0.23 -15.25
C ILE A 268 -10.37 0.27 -13.93
N CYS A 269 -10.67 1.57 -13.84
CA CYS A 269 -11.21 2.22 -12.65
C CYS A 269 -12.35 3.19 -13.02
N PRO A 270 -13.55 3.07 -12.43
CA PRO A 270 -14.00 1.94 -11.61
C PRO A 270 -14.01 0.63 -12.40
N ALA A 271 -13.79 -0.50 -11.72
CA ALA A 271 -13.88 -1.81 -12.36
C ALA A 271 -15.29 -2.06 -12.92
N GLU A 272 -15.37 -2.55 -14.15
CA GLU A 272 -16.64 -2.89 -14.82
C GLU A 272 -17.10 -4.28 -14.42
N ILE A 273 -17.65 -4.42 -13.22
CA ILE A 273 -18.00 -5.69 -12.58
C ILE A 273 -19.43 -5.68 -12.02
N PRO A 274 -20.05 -6.86 -11.75
CA PRO A 274 -21.33 -6.92 -11.08
C PRO A 274 -21.33 -6.22 -9.71
N LYS A 275 -22.41 -5.53 -9.37
CA LYS A 275 -22.55 -4.82 -8.08
C LYS A 275 -22.30 -5.71 -6.87
N SER A 276 -22.66 -7.00 -6.97
CA SER A 276 -22.40 -7.99 -5.91
C SER A 276 -20.91 -8.22 -5.68
N LEU A 277 -20.08 -8.24 -6.75
CA LEU A 277 -18.64 -8.39 -6.64
C LEU A 277 -17.98 -7.08 -6.14
N ASP A 278 -18.41 -5.92 -6.65
CA ASP A 278 -17.95 -4.61 -6.14
C ASP A 278 -18.18 -4.53 -4.61
N LYS A 279 -19.39 -4.88 -4.17
CA LYS A 279 -19.72 -4.92 -2.73
C LYS A 279 -18.80 -5.87 -1.95
N LYS A 280 -18.61 -7.11 -2.43
CA LYS A 280 -17.72 -8.09 -1.79
C LYS A 280 -16.28 -7.58 -1.68
N LEU A 281 -15.72 -7.01 -2.75
CA LEU A 281 -14.36 -6.46 -2.76
C LEU A 281 -14.21 -5.33 -1.73
N ARG A 282 -15.18 -4.40 -1.69
CA ARG A 282 -15.17 -3.30 -0.71
C ARG A 282 -15.30 -3.80 0.73
N GLU A 283 -16.23 -4.71 1.00
CA GLU A 283 -16.41 -5.30 2.33
C GLU A 283 -15.17 -6.08 2.77
N THR A 284 -14.56 -6.86 1.87
CA THR A 284 -13.34 -7.60 2.17
C THR A 284 -12.17 -6.67 2.45
N SER A 285 -12.02 -5.57 1.67
CA SER A 285 -10.99 -4.56 1.89
C SER A 285 -11.18 -3.83 3.23
N TYR A 286 -12.41 -3.43 3.54
CA TYR A 286 -12.74 -2.81 4.83
C TYR A 286 -12.41 -3.74 6.00
N ASN A 287 -12.82 -5.01 5.91
CA ASN A 287 -12.56 -5.99 6.97
C ASN A 287 -11.06 -6.29 7.10
N SER A 288 -10.31 -6.36 5.98
CA SER A 288 -8.86 -6.52 5.99
C SER A 288 -8.16 -5.32 6.63
N TYR A 289 -8.61 -4.09 6.31
CA TYR A 289 -8.12 -2.85 6.91
C TYR A 289 -8.25 -2.88 8.43
N LYS A 290 -9.41 -3.28 8.93
CA LYS A 290 -9.67 -3.40 10.38
C LYS A 290 -8.88 -4.52 11.03
N ALA A 291 -8.83 -5.70 10.41
CA ALA A 291 -8.15 -6.87 10.96
C ALA A 291 -6.64 -6.68 11.10
N LEU A 292 -6.02 -6.03 10.11
CA LEU A 292 -4.59 -5.74 10.10
C LEU A 292 -4.20 -4.50 10.92
N GLY A 293 -5.17 -3.72 11.40
CA GLY A 293 -4.91 -2.50 12.17
C GLY A 293 -4.34 -1.36 11.31
N ILE A 294 -4.68 -1.32 10.03
CA ILE A 294 -4.21 -0.28 9.10
C ILE A 294 -4.73 1.10 9.55
N ARG A 295 -3.92 2.13 9.35
CA ARG A 295 -4.24 3.52 9.67
C ARG A 295 -3.96 4.43 8.49
N ASP A 296 -4.83 5.40 8.29
CA ASP A 296 -4.76 6.49 7.31
C ASP A 296 -4.79 6.04 5.85
N LEU A 297 -4.10 4.96 5.48
CA LEU A 297 -3.92 4.48 4.12
C LEU A 297 -3.57 2.98 4.09
N GLY A 298 -4.11 2.25 3.13
CA GLY A 298 -3.70 0.89 2.77
C GLY A 298 -4.25 0.49 1.41
N ARG A 299 -3.51 -0.34 0.65
CA ARG A 299 -3.95 -0.94 -0.60
C ARG A 299 -3.96 -2.45 -0.46
N PHE A 300 -5.06 -3.05 -0.88
CA PHE A 300 -5.33 -4.48 -0.75
C PHE A 300 -5.41 -5.12 -2.12
N ASP A 301 -4.62 -6.16 -2.35
CA ASP A 301 -4.54 -6.84 -3.62
C ASP A 301 -5.25 -8.20 -3.53
N PHE A 302 -6.10 -8.51 -4.53
CA PHE A 302 -6.97 -9.67 -4.55
C PHE A 302 -6.87 -10.44 -5.85
N ARG A 303 -7.04 -11.77 -5.76
CA ARG A 303 -7.48 -12.56 -6.90
C ARG A 303 -8.93 -12.97 -6.68
N VAL A 304 -9.71 -12.90 -7.76
CA VAL A 304 -11.14 -13.26 -7.74
C VAL A 304 -11.33 -14.47 -8.64
N ASP A 305 -11.86 -15.55 -8.08
CA ASP A 305 -12.14 -16.79 -8.81
C ASP A 305 -13.37 -16.66 -9.75
N LYS A 306 -13.65 -17.72 -10.52
CA LYS A 306 -14.81 -17.79 -11.44
C LYS A 306 -16.17 -17.66 -10.72
N ASP A 307 -16.23 -17.94 -9.42
CA ASP A 307 -17.44 -17.89 -8.60
C ASP A 307 -17.59 -16.54 -7.86
N ASN A 308 -16.79 -15.54 -8.26
CA ASN A 308 -16.75 -14.19 -7.69
C ASN A 308 -16.41 -14.17 -6.18
N ASN A 309 -15.49 -15.01 -5.75
CA ASN A 309 -14.94 -14.98 -4.40
C ASN A 309 -13.61 -14.24 -4.42
N PRO A 310 -13.47 -13.10 -3.70
CA PRO A 310 -12.21 -12.40 -3.56
C PRO A 310 -11.31 -13.12 -2.53
N TYR A 311 -10.09 -13.43 -2.93
CA TYR A 311 -9.04 -13.98 -2.09
C TYR A 311 -8.00 -12.89 -1.83
N PHE A 312 -7.80 -12.54 -0.59
CA PHE A 312 -6.76 -11.61 -0.16
C PHE A 312 -5.37 -12.17 -0.48
N LEU A 313 -4.57 -11.40 -1.20
CA LEU A 313 -3.18 -11.77 -1.52
C LEU A 313 -2.20 -11.10 -0.57
N GLU A 314 -2.29 -9.78 -0.45
CA GLU A 314 -1.41 -8.94 0.38
C GLU A 314 -2.05 -7.59 0.69
N CYS A 315 -1.47 -6.89 1.66
CA CYS A 315 -1.76 -5.50 1.99
C CYS A 315 -0.48 -4.68 1.89
N ASN A 316 -0.58 -3.54 1.22
CA ASN A 316 0.49 -2.56 1.13
C ASN A 316 0.09 -1.34 1.99
N PRO A 317 0.63 -1.20 3.23
CA PRO A 317 0.35 -0.06 4.12
C PRO A 317 1.10 1.22 3.70
N LEU A 318 2.12 1.07 2.84
CA LEU A 318 2.86 2.12 2.15
C LEU A 318 2.72 1.93 0.63
N PRO A 319 1.49 2.03 0.06
CA PRO A 319 1.32 1.83 -1.37
C PRO A 319 2.01 2.96 -2.14
N ASN A 320 2.48 2.65 -3.35
CA ASN A 320 3.04 3.68 -4.22
C ASN A 320 1.99 4.77 -4.48
N LEU A 321 2.33 6.01 -4.14
CA LEU A 321 1.50 7.20 -4.35
C LEU A 321 1.85 7.94 -5.66
N GLY A 322 2.76 7.42 -6.48
CA GLY A 322 3.16 8.06 -7.73
C GLY A 322 2.02 8.15 -8.75
N LEU A 323 2.17 9.08 -9.69
CA LEU A 323 1.16 9.35 -10.74
C LEU A 323 0.95 8.19 -11.71
N ILE A 324 1.84 7.22 -11.74
CA ILE A 324 1.76 6.01 -12.59
C ILE A 324 1.00 4.85 -11.94
N ASP A 325 0.61 4.98 -10.67
CA ASP A 325 -0.11 3.95 -9.90
C ASP A 325 -1.64 4.21 -9.91
N VAL A 326 -2.37 3.54 -9.06
CA VAL A 326 -3.85 3.54 -9.05
C VAL A 326 -4.46 4.84 -8.50
N PHE A 327 -3.75 5.62 -7.69
CA PHE A 327 -4.32 6.78 -7.00
C PHE A 327 -4.85 7.89 -7.91
N PRO A 328 -4.19 8.26 -9.02
CA PRO A 328 -4.76 9.20 -9.98
C PRO A 328 -6.03 8.68 -10.67
N LEU A 329 -6.13 7.36 -10.87
CA LEU A 329 -7.33 6.75 -11.46
C LEU A 329 -8.50 6.76 -10.49
N VAL A 330 -8.26 6.39 -9.23
CA VAL A 330 -9.33 6.36 -8.21
C VAL A 330 -9.78 7.78 -7.85
N SER A 331 -8.88 8.77 -7.79
CA SER A 331 -9.25 10.17 -7.56
C SER A 331 -10.21 10.67 -8.64
N LYS A 332 -9.87 10.45 -9.91
CA LYS A 332 -10.74 10.78 -11.05
C LYS A 332 -12.09 10.06 -10.97
N ALA A 333 -12.11 8.79 -10.58
CA ALA A 333 -13.32 7.98 -10.48
C ALA A 333 -14.29 8.48 -9.41
N ILE A 334 -13.80 9.09 -8.33
CA ILE A 334 -14.62 9.67 -7.25
C ILE A 334 -14.81 11.19 -7.37
N GLY A 335 -14.30 11.80 -8.47
CA GLY A 335 -14.53 13.23 -8.79
C GLY A 335 -13.71 14.22 -7.94
N ILE A 336 -12.53 13.80 -7.43
CA ILE A 336 -11.59 14.67 -6.71
C ILE A 336 -10.23 14.68 -7.41
N THR A 337 -9.36 15.61 -7.05
CA THR A 337 -8.01 15.67 -7.60
C THR A 337 -7.07 14.68 -6.89
N TYR A 338 -5.91 14.41 -7.49
CA TYR A 338 -4.87 13.60 -6.86
C TYR A 338 -4.35 14.27 -5.56
N GLU A 339 -4.17 15.58 -5.59
CA GLU A 339 -3.72 16.38 -4.45
C GLU A 339 -4.71 16.27 -3.29
N GLU A 340 -6.02 16.28 -3.59
CA GLU A 340 -7.05 16.08 -2.56
C GLU A 340 -6.96 14.70 -1.91
N VAL A 341 -6.58 13.64 -2.65
CA VAL A 341 -6.34 12.30 -2.06
C VAL A 341 -5.16 12.35 -1.10
N ILE A 342 -4.03 12.94 -1.51
CA ILE A 342 -2.84 13.09 -0.64
C ILE A 342 -3.16 13.90 0.60
N CYS A 343 -3.90 15.01 0.45
CA CYS A 343 -4.34 15.83 1.57
C CYS A 343 -5.29 15.06 2.51
N LYS A 344 -6.17 14.20 2.00
CA LYS A 344 -7.05 13.36 2.82
C LYS A 344 -6.25 12.39 3.69
N ILE A 345 -5.20 11.77 3.14
CA ILE A 345 -4.31 10.89 3.89
C ILE A 345 -3.60 11.67 5.01
N LEU A 346 -3.04 12.85 4.70
CA LEU A 346 -2.43 13.72 5.70
C LEU A 346 -3.45 14.13 6.79
N ASN A 347 -4.63 14.58 6.40
CA ASN A 347 -5.68 15.03 7.31
C ASN A 347 -6.21 13.89 8.20
N SER A 348 -6.18 12.64 7.73
CA SER A 348 -6.52 11.46 8.54
C SER A 348 -5.59 11.32 9.73
N ALA A 349 -4.28 11.50 9.49
CA ALA A 349 -3.28 11.48 10.57
C ALA A 349 -3.41 12.69 11.49
N ILE A 350 -3.59 13.91 10.94
CA ILE A 350 -3.80 15.14 11.72
C ILE A 350 -4.99 14.96 12.68
N LYS A 351 -6.13 14.47 12.16
CA LYS A 351 -7.33 14.20 12.95
C LYS A 351 -7.09 13.11 14.00
N ARG A 352 -6.40 12.04 13.65
CA ARG A 352 -6.10 10.92 14.56
C ARG A 352 -5.27 11.34 15.77
N TYR A 353 -4.39 12.32 15.61
CA TYR A 353 -3.60 12.89 16.71
C TYR A 353 -4.19 14.15 17.34
N GLY A 354 -5.40 14.57 16.94
CA GLY A 354 -6.07 15.77 17.48
C GLY A 354 -5.32 17.07 17.20
N LEU A 355 -4.59 17.15 16.07
CA LEU A 355 -3.78 18.33 15.71
C LEU A 355 -4.57 19.38 14.92
N ASP A 356 -5.81 19.08 14.57
CA ASP A 356 -6.74 19.94 13.82
C ASP A 356 -7.44 21.01 14.71
N TYR A 357 -7.30 20.89 16.02
CA TYR A 357 -7.86 21.87 16.97
C TYR A 357 -6.80 22.89 17.38
N THR A 358 -7.14 24.17 17.24
CA THR A 358 -6.50 25.24 18.01
C THR A 358 -7.11 25.21 19.40
N ASP A 359 -6.33 24.91 20.43
CA ASP A 359 -6.73 25.19 21.81
C ASP A 359 -7.01 26.68 21.93
N PHE A 360 -8.27 27.03 22.18
CA PHE A 360 -8.72 28.39 22.56
C PHE A 360 -8.61 28.57 24.07
#